data_8572eebcbb86d7a6ee4940c75a01d386
#
_entry.id   8572eebcbb86d7a6ee4940c75a01d386
#
_cell.length_a   1.000
_cell.length_b   1.000
_cell.length_c   1.000
_cell.angle_alpha   90.00
_cell.angle_beta   90.00
_cell.angle_gamma   90.00
#
_symmetry.space_group_name_H-M   'P 1'
#
loop_
_entity.id
_entity.type
_entity.pdbx_description
1 polymer ?
#
loop_
_entity_poly.entity_id
_entity_poly.type
_entity_poly.pdbx_seq_one_letter_code
_entity_poly.pdbx_strand_id
1 'polypeptide(L)'
;MGHTLAEKIIMKHIGGKDVKPGDLVVVEPDCVVVHDIYTAFLRDKMKKMGLTKVWNTDKIVIMHDHLMPACLEGDPRSLEAGYELVKEYGIRHFHAAGGIVHQLVPELGYSKPGDIVFVTDSHTPTYGAVGCFSTGVGYTEMAAVWGTGQMWLRVPSSIKIQIDGVLPPHVYAKDIILRVLGDLGAAGGTYKSLEFCGTAIDALGIDGRMTIANMVVECGGKAGLFAADQKCADYCGVDYEDVAWVKADEDAEYERVLTYKAEDLEPVLSCPPYVDNVHPLSEVKGVRLDQVFIGSCTNGRLEDLKIAANVMKGKKISSHVKCIVTPASNSIMEEAMKEVQMVVEGVYSAKAARSLAKKYNVSMPIVEEVNQVLFE
;
A
#
# COMPACT_ATOMS: atom_id res chain seq x y z
N MET A 1 1.73 29.89 -14.19
CA MET A 1 0.93 29.31 -13.10
C MET A 1 1.59 27.97 -12.81
N GLY A 2 2.04 27.79 -11.58
CA GLY A 2 2.73 26.55 -11.20
C GLY A 2 1.79 25.36 -11.10
N HIS A 3 2.35 24.18 -11.16
CA HIS A 3 1.61 22.91 -11.16
C HIS A 3 1.79 22.17 -9.85
N THR A 4 0.73 21.50 -9.41
CA THR A 4 0.76 20.54 -8.30
C THR A 4 1.57 19.29 -8.70
N LEU A 5 1.95 18.49 -7.74
CA LEU A 5 2.71 17.27 -8.02
C LEU A 5 1.92 16.30 -8.91
N ALA A 6 0.61 16.14 -8.64
CA ALA A 6 -0.26 15.32 -9.46
C ALA A 6 -0.29 15.78 -10.93
N GLU A 7 -0.45 17.09 -11.16
CA GLU A 7 -0.46 17.67 -12.51
C GLU A 7 0.86 17.43 -13.24
N LYS A 8 2.00 17.66 -12.59
CA LYS A 8 3.33 17.46 -13.19
C LYS A 8 3.57 16.02 -13.62
N ILE A 9 3.19 15.05 -12.79
CA ILE A 9 3.32 13.63 -13.15
C ILE A 9 2.43 13.32 -14.35
N ILE A 10 1.18 13.77 -14.36
CA ILE A 10 0.26 13.55 -15.47
C ILE A 10 0.77 14.23 -16.75
N MET A 11 1.24 15.47 -16.67
CA MET A 11 1.80 16.20 -17.81
C MET A 11 2.95 15.46 -18.49
N LYS A 12 3.85 14.86 -17.70
CA LYS A 12 4.95 14.03 -18.22
C LYS A 12 4.42 12.89 -19.10
N HIS A 13 3.31 12.26 -18.71
CA HIS A 13 2.73 11.10 -19.42
C HIS A 13 1.86 11.46 -20.63
N ILE A 14 1.62 12.73 -20.87
CA ILE A 14 0.88 13.24 -22.04
C ILE A 14 1.74 14.12 -22.95
N GLY A 15 3.07 13.94 -22.88
CA GLY A 15 4.01 14.67 -23.73
C GLY A 15 4.23 16.13 -23.35
N GLY A 16 4.10 16.48 -22.07
CA GLY A 16 4.35 17.82 -21.55
C GLY A 16 3.23 18.85 -21.83
N LYS A 17 2.05 18.38 -22.24
CA LYS A 17 0.90 19.28 -22.43
C LYS A 17 0.42 19.80 -21.08
N ASP A 18 0.14 21.09 -21.05
CA ASP A 18 -0.42 21.77 -19.89
C ASP A 18 -1.80 21.19 -19.52
N VAL A 19 -2.06 21.03 -18.24
CA VAL A 19 -3.32 20.52 -17.70
C VAL A 19 -3.80 21.33 -16.51
N LYS A 20 -5.10 21.27 -16.27
CA LYS A 20 -5.74 21.83 -15.07
C LYS A 20 -6.74 20.84 -14.47
N PRO A 21 -7.11 20.99 -13.21
CA PRO A 21 -8.12 20.15 -12.58
C PRO A 21 -9.41 20.08 -13.40
N GLY A 22 -9.89 18.84 -13.62
CA GLY A 22 -11.09 18.57 -14.42
C GLY A 22 -10.84 18.19 -15.87
N ASP A 23 -9.66 18.43 -16.43
CA ASP A 23 -9.32 18.03 -17.79
C ASP A 23 -9.34 16.51 -17.94
N LEU A 24 -9.81 16.04 -19.09
CA LEU A 24 -9.77 14.61 -19.45
C LEU A 24 -8.54 14.34 -20.30
N VAL A 25 -7.70 13.45 -19.84
CA VAL A 25 -6.46 13.04 -20.50
C VAL A 25 -6.43 11.53 -20.70
N VAL A 26 -5.60 11.07 -21.63
CA VAL A 26 -5.29 9.65 -21.80
C VAL A 26 -3.82 9.44 -21.53
N VAL A 27 -3.51 8.56 -20.59
CA VAL A 27 -2.15 8.23 -20.16
C VAL A 27 -1.80 6.79 -20.48
N GLU A 28 -0.54 6.52 -20.77
CA GLU A 28 0.03 5.19 -20.75
C GLU A 28 0.68 4.97 -19.38
N PRO A 29 0.28 3.96 -18.59
CA PRO A 29 0.89 3.69 -17.29
C PRO A 29 2.28 3.09 -17.44
N ASP A 30 3.13 3.30 -16.41
CA ASP A 30 4.43 2.66 -16.32
C ASP A 30 4.31 1.21 -15.85
N CYS A 31 3.35 0.93 -15.00
CA CYS A 31 3.04 -0.41 -14.52
C CYS A 31 1.55 -0.56 -14.22
N VAL A 32 1.03 -1.75 -14.45
CA VAL A 32 -0.32 -2.15 -14.01
C VAL A 32 -0.26 -3.48 -13.27
N VAL A 33 -0.96 -3.55 -12.14
CA VAL A 33 -0.96 -4.73 -11.27
C VAL A 33 -2.37 -5.25 -11.07
N VAL A 34 -2.52 -6.56 -11.16
CA VAL A 34 -3.78 -7.26 -10.85
C VAL A 34 -3.53 -8.20 -9.69
N HIS A 35 -4.30 -8.05 -8.61
CA HIS A 35 -4.26 -9.01 -7.53
C HIS A 35 -5.29 -10.12 -7.68
N ASP A 36 -5.13 -11.19 -6.96
CA ASP A 36 -5.82 -12.47 -7.12
C ASP A 36 -7.36 -12.40 -7.07
N ILE A 37 -7.97 -11.52 -6.26
CA ILE A 37 -9.44 -11.39 -6.20
C ILE A 37 -10.04 -11.17 -7.59
N TYR A 38 -9.36 -10.41 -8.45
CA TYR A 38 -9.92 -9.99 -9.74
C TYR A 38 -9.39 -10.75 -10.96
N THR A 39 -8.47 -11.68 -10.81
CA THR A 39 -7.88 -12.43 -11.94
C THR A 39 -8.94 -13.18 -12.76
N ALA A 40 -9.88 -13.89 -12.12
CA ALA A 40 -10.96 -14.59 -12.81
C ALA A 40 -11.90 -13.61 -13.54
N PHE A 41 -12.28 -12.51 -12.89
CA PHE A 41 -13.16 -11.50 -13.49
C PHE A 41 -12.49 -10.79 -14.65
N LEU A 42 -11.20 -10.45 -14.51
CA LEU A 42 -10.41 -9.85 -15.57
C LEU A 42 -10.32 -10.77 -16.79
N ARG A 43 -9.98 -12.05 -16.58
CA ARG A 43 -9.88 -13.05 -17.63
C ARG A 43 -11.20 -13.21 -18.40
N ASP A 44 -12.32 -13.32 -17.67
CA ASP A 44 -13.65 -13.41 -18.27
C ASP A 44 -13.99 -12.15 -19.08
N LYS A 45 -13.60 -10.97 -18.57
CA LYS A 45 -13.79 -9.69 -19.28
C LYS A 45 -12.95 -9.63 -20.54
N MET A 46 -11.66 -9.99 -20.51
CA MET A 46 -10.77 -9.99 -21.66
C MET A 46 -11.27 -10.92 -22.76
N LYS A 47 -11.77 -12.13 -22.40
CA LYS A 47 -12.40 -13.06 -23.35
C LYS A 47 -13.64 -12.46 -24.01
N LYS A 48 -14.53 -11.81 -23.24
CA LYS A 48 -15.71 -11.11 -23.77
C LYS A 48 -15.36 -9.95 -24.70
N MET A 49 -14.23 -9.29 -24.47
CA MET A 49 -13.70 -8.22 -25.34
C MET A 49 -12.97 -8.77 -26.57
N GLY A 50 -12.76 -10.08 -26.68
CA GLY A 50 -12.03 -10.71 -27.77
C GLY A 50 -10.52 -10.40 -27.77
N LEU A 51 -9.95 -10.06 -26.61
CA LEU A 51 -8.53 -9.77 -26.50
C LEU A 51 -7.70 -11.05 -26.58
N THR A 52 -6.87 -11.15 -27.61
CA THR A 52 -5.97 -12.29 -27.87
C THR A 52 -4.51 -11.98 -27.54
N LYS A 53 -4.19 -10.72 -27.26
CA LYS A 53 -2.87 -10.25 -26.88
C LYS A 53 -2.99 -9.06 -25.93
N VAL A 54 -1.95 -8.81 -25.16
CA VAL A 54 -1.83 -7.64 -24.32
C VAL A 54 -0.85 -6.63 -24.92
N TRP A 55 -0.96 -5.39 -24.49
CA TRP A 55 -0.15 -4.27 -24.98
C TRP A 55 1.35 -4.44 -24.68
N ASN A 56 1.71 -4.79 -23.45
CA ASN A 56 3.11 -4.94 -23.03
C ASN A 56 3.22 -5.88 -21.81
N THR A 57 3.85 -7.04 -22.00
CA THR A 57 4.02 -8.05 -20.93
C THR A 57 5.01 -7.65 -19.85
N ASP A 58 5.89 -6.65 -20.11
CA ASP A 58 6.88 -6.17 -19.14
C ASP A 58 6.30 -5.12 -18.17
N LYS A 59 5.16 -4.52 -18.53
CA LYS A 59 4.46 -3.53 -17.71
C LYS A 59 3.26 -4.10 -16.95
N ILE A 60 3.00 -5.39 -17.09
CA ILE A 60 1.88 -6.08 -16.44
C ILE A 60 2.41 -7.00 -15.37
N VAL A 61 1.88 -6.87 -14.16
CA VAL A 61 2.21 -7.68 -13.00
C VAL A 61 0.95 -8.37 -12.46
N ILE A 62 1.06 -9.64 -12.11
CA ILE A 62 0.01 -10.36 -11.37
C ILE A 62 0.58 -10.73 -10.00
N MET A 63 -0.16 -10.44 -8.94
CA MET A 63 0.20 -10.78 -7.56
C MET A 63 -0.93 -11.55 -6.88
N HIS A 64 -0.55 -12.61 -6.16
CA HIS A 64 -1.45 -13.33 -5.28
C HIS A 64 -1.12 -12.99 -3.84
N ASP A 65 -2.04 -12.31 -3.15
CA ASP A 65 -1.82 -11.82 -1.79
C ASP A 65 -3.08 -11.81 -0.90
N HIS A 66 -4.27 -11.60 -1.47
CA HIS A 66 -5.51 -11.54 -0.73
C HIS A 66 -6.13 -12.91 -0.46
N LEU A 67 -5.99 -13.86 -1.40
CA LEU A 67 -6.59 -15.19 -1.33
C LEU A 67 -5.55 -16.29 -1.03
N MET A 68 -4.39 -15.92 -0.53
CA MET A 68 -3.29 -16.83 -0.19
C MET A 68 -3.09 -16.94 1.33
N PRO A 69 -3.20 -18.15 1.91
CA PRO A 69 -3.69 -19.38 1.29
C PRO A 69 -5.20 -19.33 1.01
N ALA A 70 -5.69 -20.10 0.03
CA ALA A 70 -7.12 -20.20 -0.27
C ALA A 70 -7.90 -20.68 0.97
N CYS A 71 -8.91 -19.91 1.37
CA CYS A 71 -9.70 -20.16 2.56
C CYS A 71 -11.19 -20.35 2.28
N LEU A 72 -11.68 -19.86 1.14
CA LEU A 72 -13.08 -19.92 0.73
C LEU A 72 -13.25 -20.76 -0.53
N GLU A 73 -14.45 -21.30 -0.76
CA GLU A 73 -14.76 -22.17 -1.89
C GLU A 73 -14.47 -21.55 -3.27
N GLY A 74 -14.59 -20.22 -3.39
CA GLY A 74 -14.32 -19.48 -4.63
C GLY A 74 -12.85 -19.13 -4.89
N ASP A 75 -12.00 -19.16 -3.88
CA ASP A 75 -10.61 -18.70 -3.95
C ASP A 75 -9.79 -19.47 -4.99
N PRO A 76 -9.86 -20.81 -5.10
CA PRO A 76 -9.09 -21.56 -6.08
C PRO A 76 -9.32 -21.11 -7.52
N ARG A 77 -10.55 -20.74 -7.88
CA ARG A 77 -10.87 -20.25 -9.23
C ARG A 77 -10.09 -18.97 -9.58
N SER A 78 -9.99 -18.05 -8.65
CA SER A 78 -9.27 -16.79 -8.86
C SER A 78 -7.76 -17.03 -8.94
N LEU A 79 -7.21 -17.86 -8.05
CA LEU A 79 -5.81 -18.22 -8.08
C LEU A 79 -5.42 -18.95 -9.38
N GLU A 80 -6.19 -19.94 -9.81
CA GLU A 80 -6.00 -20.64 -11.09
C GLU A 80 -6.05 -19.68 -12.28
N ALA A 81 -7.01 -18.75 -12.28
CA ALA A 81 -7.12 -17.76 -13.35
C ALA A 81 -5.87 -16.88 -13.47
N GLY A 82 -5.18 -16.58 -12.36
CA GLY A 82 -3.89 -15.88 -12.39
C GLY A 82 -2.83 -16.66 -13.17
N TYR A 83 -2.66 -17.95 -12.89
CA TYR A 83 -1.74 -18.82 -13.63
C TYR A 83 -2.12 -18.97 -15.11
N GLU A 84 -3.44 -19.05 -15.39
CA GLU A 84 -3.93 -19.13 -16.76
C GLU A 84 -3.68 -17.84 -17.55
N LEU A 85 -3.84 -16.64 -16.93
CA LEU A 85 -3.50 -15.36 -17.54
C LEU A 85 -2.02 -15.27 -17.88
N VAL A 86 -1.14 -15.72 -16.97
CA VAL A 86 0.31 -15.82 -17.25
C VAL A 86 0.57 -16.65 -18.51
N LYS A 87 -0.04 -17.82 -18.60
CA LYS A 87 0.16 -18.74 -19.71
C LYS A 87 -0.48 -18.24 -21.03
N GLU A 88 -1.70 -17.69 -20.95
CA GLU A 88 -2.45 -17.23 -22.14
C GLU A 88 -1.80 -16.02 -22.79
N TYR A 89 -1.30 -15.08 -21.99
CA TYR A 89 -0.79 -13.78 -22.48
C TYR A 89 0.73 -13.63 -22.36
N GLY A 90 1.44 -14.61 -21.81
CA GLY A 90 2.89 -14.55 -21.66
C GLY A 90 3.36 -13.49 -20.67
N ILE A 91 2.59 -13.25 -19.58
CA ILE A 91 2.94 -12.27 -18.57
C ILE A 91 4.25 -12.67 -17.90
N ARG A 92 5.19 -11.73 -17.80
CA ARG A 92 6.54 -11.99 -17.28
C ARG A 92 6.66 -11.86 -15.77
N HIS A 93 5.82 -11.01 -15.18
CA HIS A 93 5.90 -10.69 -13.77
C HIS A 93 4.71 -11.29 -13.04
N PHE A 94 4.99 -12.37 -12.32
CA PHE A 94 4.00 -13.09 -11.53
C PHE A 94 4.56 -13.45 -10.17
N HIS A 95 3.85 -13.05 -9.12
CA HIS A 95 4.22 -13.28 -7.74
C HIS A 95 3.08 -14.01 -7.03
N ALA A 96 3.25 -15.32 -6.81
CA ALA A 96 2.23 -16.17 -6.19
C ALA A 96 2.25 -16.12 -4.65
N ALA A 97 3.26 -15.50 -4.06
CA ALA A 97 3.43 -15.34 -2.62
C ALA A 97 4.52 -14.28 -2.37
N GLY A 98 4.80 -14.00 -1.11
CA GLY A 98 5.93 -13.15 -0.73
C GLY A 98 5.54 -11.93 0.08
N GLY A 99 4.30 -11.50 0.02
CA GLY A 99 3.81 -10.35 0.79
C GLY A 99 2.58 -9.71 0.18
N ILE A 100 2.16 -8.63 0.79
CA ILE A 100 0.99 -7.84 0.40
C ILE A 100 1.34 -7.00 -0.82
N VAL A 101 0.45 -6.88 -1.80
CA VAL A 101 0.66 -6.13 -3.05
C VAL A 101 1.19 -4.71 -2.81
N HIS A 102 0.67 -4.00 -1.80
CA HIS A 102 1.08 -2.63 -1.49
C HIS A 102 2.45 -2.51 -0.81
N GLN A 103 3.06 -3.63 -0.45
CA GLN A 103 4.46 -3.70 -0.05
C GLN A 103 5.33 -4.19 -1.21
N LEU A 104 4.89 -5.24 -1.93
CA LEU A 104 5.70 -5.85 -2.98
C LEU A 104 5.90 -4.94 -4.20
N VAL A 105 4.89 -4.14 -4.58
CA VAL A 105 5.00 -3.26 -5.75
C VAL A 105 6.16 -2.27 -5.63
N PRO A 106 6.28 -1.48 -4.56
CA PRO A 106 7.46 -0.62 -4.39
C PRO A 106 8.74 -1.40 -4.05
N GLU A 107 8.66 -2.45 -3.23
CA GLU A 107 9.83 -3.25 -2.81
C GLU A 107 10.53 -3.92 -4.01
N LEU A 108 9.76 -4.37 -5.00
CA LEU A 108 10.27 -5.00 -6.22
C LEU A 108 10.55 -4.02 -7.37
N GLY A 109 10.40 -2.71 -7.13
CA GLY A 109 10.72 -1.67 -8.09
C GLY A 109 9.68 -1.47 -9.19
N TYR A 110 8.43 -1.91 -9.01
CA TYR A 110 7.33 -1.68 -9.95
C TYR A 110 6.69 -0.30 -9.83
N SER A 111 7.11 0.52 -8.88
CA SER A 111 6.74 1.93 -8.75
C SER A 111 7.97 2.76 -8.42
N LYS A 112 8.12 3.88 -9.11
CA LYS A 112 9.24 4.81 -8.95
C LYS A 112 8.73 6.25 -8.90
N PRO A 113 9.54 7.21 -8.43
CA PRO A 113 9.14 8.61 -8.45
C PRO A 113 8.81 9.09 -9.87
N GLY A 114 7.65 9.71 -10.01
CA GLY A 114 7.16 10.24 -11.28
C GLY A 114 6.51 9.22 -12.21
N ASP A 115 6.30 7.97 -11.78
CA ASP A 115 5.53 6.96 -12.52
C ASP A 115 4.02 7.16 -12.34
N ILE A 116 3.26 6.57 -13.27
CA ILE A 116 1.80 6.32 -13.12
C ILE A 116 1.57 4.81 -13.01
N VAL A 117 1.00 4.37 -11.88
CA VAL A 117 0.71 2.96 -11.59
C VAL A 117 -0.75 2.74 -11.28
N PHE A 118 -1.37 1.77 -11.94
CA PHE A 118 -2.75 1.34 -11.67
C PHE A 118 -2.78 -0.07 -11.10
N VAL A 119 -3.57 -0.28 -10.06
CA VAL A 119 -3.79 -1.60 -9.46
C VAL A 119 -5.29 -1.86 -9.31
N THR A 120 -5.70 -3.10 -9.31
CA THR A 120 -7.11 -3.47 -9.06
C THR A 120 -7.51 -3.40 -7.60
N ASP A 121 -6.79 -2.64 -6.78
CA ASP A 121 -7.01 -2.49 -5.34
C ASP A 121 -7.25 -1.04 -4.93
N SER A 122 -8.07 -0.83 -3.91
CA SER A 122 -8.44 0.50 -3.41
C SER A 122 -7.28 1.24 -2.74
N HIS A 123 -6.38 0.54 -2.03
CA HIS A 123 -5.25 1.14 -1.30
C HIS A 123 -4.01 1.41 -2.16
N THR A 124 -4.17 1.40 -3.48
CA THR A 124 -3.13 1.74 -4.46
C THR A 124 -2.46 3.12 -4.25
N PRO A 125 -3.11 4.17 -3.68
CA PRO A 125 -2.44 5.42 -3.35
C PRO A 125 -1.16 5.27 -2.52
N THR A 126 -0.92 4.13 -1.89
CA THR A 126 0.29 3.78 -1.11
C THR A 126 1.60 4.17 -1.80
N TYR A 127 1.70 4.00 -3.13
CA TYR A 127 2.95 4.25 -3.86
C TYR A 127 3.25 5.74 -4.05
N GLY A 128 2.29 6.62 -3.73
CA GLY A 128 2.56 8.05 -3.66
C GLY A 128 3.57 8.43 -2.60
N ALA A 129 3.84 7.55 -1.63
CA ALA A 129 4.91 7.68 -0.64
C ALA A 129 6.30 7.86 -1.26
N VAL A 130 6.52 7.32 -2.45
CA VAL A 130 7.75 7.47 -3.23
C VAL A 130 7.60 8.44 -4.41
N GLY A 131 6.54 9.25 -4.44
CA GLY A 131 6.32 10.23 -5.52
C GLY A 131 5.72 9.62 -6.79
N CYS A 132 5.05 8.47 -6.71
CA CYS A 132 4.35 7.82 -7.81
C CYS A 132 2.87 8.21 -7.81
N PHE A 133 2.31 8.65 -8.94
CA PHE A 133 0.87 8.83 -9.08
C PHE A 133 0.21 7.45 -9.23
N SER A 134 -0.37 6.97 -8.16
CA SER A 134 -0.94 5.63 -8.12
C SER A 134 -2.39 5.65 -7.64
N THR A 135 -3.23 4.85 -8.30
CA THR A 135 -4.66 4.82 -8.00
C THR A 135 -5.29 3.49 -8.35
N GLY A 136 -6.31 3.12 -7.57
CA GLY A 136 -7.12 1.95 -7.81
C GLY A 136 -8.02 2.11 -9.04
N VAL A 137 -8.15 1.02 -9.82
CA VAL A 137 -9.03 0.94 -10.99
C VAL A 137 -9.81 -0.36 -10.97
N GLY A 138 -11.00 -0.37 -11.57
CA GLY A 138 -11.80 -1.58 -11.68
C GLY A 138 -11.21 -2.59 -12.67
N TYR A 139 -11.56 -3.86 -12.54
CA TYR A 139 -11.08 -4.92 -13.45
C TYR A 139 -11.57 -4.72 -14.90
N THR A 140 -12.63 -3.97 -15.12
CA THR A 140 -13.12 -3.63 -16.47
C THR A 140 -12.19 -2.65 -17.16
N GLU A 141 -11.80 -1.57 -16.46
CA GLU A 141 -10.80 -0.61 -16.92
C GLU A 141 -9.44 -1.28 -17.10
N MET A 142 -9.06 -2.14 -16.15
CA MET A 142 -7.82 -2.92 -16.24
C MET A 142 -7.77 -3.79 -17.48
N ALA A 143 -8.88 -4.44 -17.87
CA ALA A 143 -8.95 -5.21 -19.11
C ALA A 143 -8.74 -4.33 -20.35
N ALA A 144 -9.28 -3.12 -20.37
CA ALA A 144 -9.07 -2.17 -21.45
C ALA A 144 -7.59 -1.73 -21.53
N VAL A 145 -6.98 -1.44 -20.37
CA VAL A 145 -5.56 -1.06 -20.30
C VAL A 145 -4.66 -2.21 -20.76
N TRP A 146 -4.95 -3.45 -20.39
CA TRP A 146 -4.19 -4.61 -20.89
C TRP A 146 -4.22 -4.74 -22.41
N GLY A 147 -5.38 -4.41 -23.02
CA GLY A 147 -5.52 -4.46 -24.48
C GLY A 147 -4.93 -3.28 -25.23
N THR A 148 -4.98 -2.08 -24.66
CA THR A 148 -4.67 -0.82 -25.35
C THR A 148 -3.40 -0.13 -24.88
N GLY A 149 -2.96 -0.39 -23.65
CA GLY A 149 -1.90 0.36 -22.97
C GLY A 149 -2.33 1.77 -22.53
N GLN A 150 -3.63 2.07 -22.57
CA GLN A 150 -4.12 3.42 -22.33
C GLN A 150 -5.23 3.45 -21.29
N MET A 151 -5.20 4.48 -20.48
CA MET A 151 -6.24 4.78 -19.50
C MET A 151 -6.64 6.24 -19.59
N TRP A 152 -7.95 6.51 -19.66
CA TRP A 152 -8.43 7.87 -19.49
C TRP A 152 -8.41 8.26 -18.00
N LEU A 153 -8.09 9.50 -17.73
CA LEU A 153 -8.00 10.03 -16.38
C LEU A 153 -8.55 11.45 -16.39
N ARG A 154 -9.37 11.80 -15.41
CA ARG A 154 -9.69 13.19 -15.13
C ARG A 154 -8.62 13.73 -14.18
N VAL A 155 -7.98 14.83 -14.53
CA VAL A 155 -6.98 15.47 -13.67
C VAL A 155 -7.63 15.85 -12.34
N PRO A 156 -7.16 15.29 -11.19
CA PRO A 156 -7.74 15.65 -9.90
C PRO A 156 -7.32 17.05 -9.48
N SER A 157 -8.17 17.74 -8.73
CA SER A 157 -7.72 18.88 -7.94
C SER A 157 -6.90 18.39 -6.74
N SER A 158 -5.99 19.21 -6.23
CA SER A 158 -5.12 18.84 -5.12
C SER A 158 -5.49 19.58 -3.83
N ILE A 159 -5.38 18.85 -2.71
CA ILE A 159 -5.40 19.39 -1.35
C ILE A 159 -3.99 19.33 -0.80
N LYS A 160 -3.45 20.47 -0.35
CA LYS A 160 -2.16 20.52 0.32
C LYS A 160 -2.34 20.24 1.81
N ILE A 161 -1.57 19.29 2.35
CA ILE A 161 -1.51 18.95 3.77
C ILE A 161 -0.12 19.31 4.27
N GLN A 162 0.00 20.43 4.97
CA GLN A 162 1.27 20.90 5.49
C GLN A 162 1.36 20.64 6.98
N ILE A 163 2.41 19.93 7.41
CA ILE A 163 2.65 19.58 8.81
C ILE A 163 4.07 19.97 9.17
N ASP A 164 4.21 21.01 9.98
CA ASP A 164 5.50 21.53 10.41
C ASP A 164 5.75 21.29 11.89
N GLY A 165 7.01 21.17 12.29
CA GLY A 165 7.45 20.96 13.66
C GLY A 165 7.98 19.55 13.90
N VAL A 166 7.95 19.11 15.15
CA VAL A 166 8.45 17.81 15.61
C VAL A 166 7.30 17.03 16.25
N LEU A 167 7.10 15.80 15.81
CA LEU A 167 6.06 14.93 16.37
C LEU A 167 6.33 14.63 17.85
N PRO A 168 5.30 14.73 18.71
CA PRO A 168 5.42 14.34 20.12
C PRO A 168 5.75 12.85 20.28
N PRO A 169 6.29 12.44 21.43
CA PRO A 169 6.47 11.01 21.73
C PRO A 169 5.16 10.23 21.59
N HIS A 170 5.25 9.05 20.98
CA HIS A 170 4.11 8.14 20.74
C HIS A 170 3.11 8.62 19.68
N VAL A 171 3.39 9.68 18.94
CA VAL A 171 2.66 10.10 17.74
C VAL A 171 3.41 9.62 16.52
N TYR A 172 2.74 8.91 15.64
CA TYR A 172 3.32 8.27 14.45
C TYR A 172 2.56 8.66 13.18
N ALA A 173 3.03 8.19 12.04
CA ALA A 173 2.41 8.48 10.74
C ALA A 173 0.91 8.13 10.68
N LYS A 174 0.47 7.08 11.40
CA LYS A 174 -0.94 6.72 11.48
C LYS A 174 -1.78 7.76 12.21
N ASP A 175 -1.26 8.36 13.27
CA ASP A 175 -1.97 9.43 13.98
C ASP A 175 -2.15 10.66 13.09
N ILE A 176 -1.14 10.98 12.29
CA ILE A 176 -1.21 12.06 11.29
C ILE A 176 -2.37 11.84 10.34
N ILE A 177 -2.39 10.69 9.66
CA ILE A 177 -3.43 10.46 8.65
C ILE A 177 -4.81 10.32 9.27
N LEU A 178 -4.95 9.69 10.43
CA LEU A 178 -6.23 9.61 11.13
C LEU A 178 -6.74 11.01 11.52
N ARG A 179 -5.87 11.91 11.99
CA ARG A 179 -6.23 13.30 12.25
C ARG A 179 -6.74 13.99 10.99
N VAL A 180 -6.04 13.85 9.87
CA VAL A 180 -6.46 14.42 8.59
C VAL A 180 -7.80 13.85 8.13
N LEU A 181 -8.03 12.54 8.29
CA LEU A 181 -9.29 11.88 7.96
C LEU A 181 -10.45 12.38 8.82
N GLY A 182 -10.21 12.54 10.13
CA GLY A 182 -11.21 13.12 11.04
C GLY A 182 -11.63 14.54 10.65
N ASP A 183 -10.66 15.36 10.20
CA ASP A 183 -10.94 16.75 9.77
C ASP A 183 -11.56 16.87 8.38
N LEU A 184 -11.24 15.94 7.46
CA LEU A 184 -11.80 15.91 6.10
C LEU A 184 -13.14 15.20 6.04
N GLY A 185 -13.35 14.18 6.86
CA GLY A 185 -14.45 13.23 6.76
C GLY A 185 -14.29 12.24 5.60
N ALA A 186 -15.08 11.18 5.58
CA ALA A 186 -15.00 10.06 4.63
C ALA A 186 -15.15 10.46 3.15
N ALA A 187 -15.69 11.63 2.84
CA ALA A 187 -15.88 12.11 1.47
C ALA A 187 -15.12 13.40 1.12
N GLY A 188 -14.35 13.96 2.08
CA GLY A 188 -13.72 15.28 1.90
C GLY A 188 -12.60 15.31 0.86
N GLY A 189 -11.98 14.16 0.56
CA GLY A 189 -10.97 13.98 -0.47
C GLY A 189 -11.49 13.36 -1.77
N THR A 190 -12.81 13.22 -1.95
CA THR A 190 -13.38 12.49 -3.10
C THR A 190 -12.83 12.97 -4.42
N TYR A 191 -12.14 12.07 -5.13
CA TYR A 191 -11.49 12.29 -6.41
C TYR A 191 -10.40 13.38 -6.39
N LYS A 192 -9.77 13.65 -5.26
CA LYS A 192 -8.70 14.64 -5.11
C LYS A 192 -7.34 13.97 -4.90
N SER A 193 -6.27 14.65 -5.26
CA SER A 193 -4.93 14.32 -4.81
C SER A 193 -4.67 15.00 -3.46
N LEU A 194 -4.16 14.27 -2.48
CA LEU A 194 -3.66 14.84 -1.23
C LEU A 194 -2.14 14.89 -1.30
N GLU A 195 -1.56 16.09 -1.17
CA GLU A 195 -0.10 16.30 -1.25
C GLU A 195 0.44 16.71 0.12
N PHE A 196 1.29 15.83 0.68
CA PHE A 196 1.82 15.98 2.03
C PHE A 196 3.20 16.64 2.00
N CYS A 197 3.39 17.67 2.84
CA CYS A 197 4.64 18.42 2.93
C CYS A 197 4.85 19.00 4.33
N GLY A 198 6.00 19.61 4.56
CA GLY A 198 6.38 20.24 5.82
C GLY A 198 7.43 19.45 6.58
N THR A 199 8.05 20.09 7.57
CA THR A 199 9.24 19.55 8.23
C THR A 199 8.98 18.25 8.99
N ALA A 200 7.77 18.04 9.54
CA ALA A 200 7.41 16.78 10.18
C ALA A 200 7.23 15.65 9.15
N ILE A 201 6.73 15.98 7.95
CA ILE A 201 6.58 15.02 6.86
C ILE A 201 7.94 14.62 6.28
N ASP A 202 8.84 15.59 6.09
CA ASP A 202 10.20 15.36 5.59
C ASP A 202 11.02 14.47 6.54
N ALA A 203 10.73 14.54 7.84
CA ALA A 203 11.37 13.69 8.85
C ALA A 203 10.97 12.22 8.75
N LEU A 204 9.79 11.89 8.22
CA LEU A 204 9.29 10.51 8.11
C LEU A 204 10.17 9.64 7.20
N GLY A 205 10.30 8.38 7.57
CA GLY A 205 10.78 7.31 6.70
C GLY A 205 9.75 6.93 5.62
N ILE A 206 10.17 6.12 4.65
CA ILE A 206 9.28 5.65 3.57
C ILE A 206 8.11 4.83 4.15
N ASP A 207 8.34 4.00 5.16
CA ASP A 207 7.29 3.21 5.83
C ASP A 207 6.18 4.11 6.38
N GLY A 208 6.53 5.20 7.07
CA GLY A 208 5.58 6.17 7.58
C GLY A 208 4.83 6.92 6.47
N ARG A 209 5.51 7.30 5.37
CA ARG A 209 4.87 7.91 4.21
C ARG A 209 3.90 6.94 3.53
N MET A 210 4.24 5.66 3.43
CA MET A 210 3.36 4.62 2.90
C MET A 210 2.09 4.46 3.75
N THR A 211 2.20 4.53 5.08
CA THR A 211 1.04 4.52 5.97
C THR A 211 0.09 5.68 5.68
N ILE A 212 0.60 6.88 5.51
CA ILE A 212 -0.20 8.07 5.19
C ILE A 212 -0.84 7.94 3.81
N ALA A 213 -0.05 7.65 2.78
CA ALA A 213 -0.52 7.53 1.41
C ALA A 213 -1.57 6.41 1.26
N ASN A 214 -1.38 5.28 1.95
CA ASN A 214 -2.29 4.14 1.95
C ASN A 214 -3.71 4.54 2.38
N MET A 215 -3.84 5.32 3.44
CA MET A 215 -5.14 5.65 4.03
C MET A 215 -5.85 6.83 3.36
N VAL A 216 -5.27 7.46 2.35
CA VAL A 216 -5.93 8.55 1.62
C VAL A 216 -7.25 8.11 0.96
N VAL A 217 -7.35 6.84 0.58
CA VAL A 217 -8.60 6.26 0.04
C VAL A 217 -9.77 6.37 1.02
N GLU A 218 -9.52 6.39 2.31
CA GLU A 218 -10.54 6.42 3.37
C GLU A 218 -11.32 7.75 3.42
N CYS A 219 -10.80 8.81 2.80
CA CYS A 219 -11.56 10.04 2.56
C CYS A 219 -12.00 10.22 1.10
N GLY A 220 -11.91 9.15 0.29
CA GLY A 220 -12.24 9.17 -1.14
C GLY A 220 -11.14 9.72 -2.04
N GLY A 221 -9.92 9.91 -1.52
CA GLY A 221 -8.78 10.45 -2.26
C GLY A 221 -8.33 9.54 -3.41
N LYS A 222 -7.92 10.17 -4.50
CA LYS A 222 -7.47 9.50 -5.72
C LYS A 222 -5.98 9.16 -5.66
N ALA A 223 -5.19 10.02 -5.04
CA ALA A 223 -3.75 9.83 -4.82
C ALA A 223 -3.32 10.50 -3.51
N GLY A 224 -2.30 9.95 -2.86
CA GLY A 224 -1.66 10.53 -1.68
C GLY A 224 -0.17 10.69 -1.97
N LEU A 225 0.28 11.91 -2.24
CA LEU A 225 1.57 12.17 -2.86
C LEU A 225 2.56 12.87 -1.91
N PHE A 226 3.80 12.46 -2.05
CA PHE A 226 4.98 13.08 -1.41
C PHE A 226 5.96 13.49 -2.49
N ALA A 227 6.62 14.63 -2.32
CA ALA A 227 7.72 15.00 -3.19
C ALA A 227 8.86 13.98 -3.09
N ALA A 228 9.49 13.69 -4.21
CA ALA A 228 10.68 12.84 -4.20
C ALA A 228 11.85 13.56 -3.48
N ASP A 229 12.49 12.84 -2.59
CA ASP A 229 13.70 13.24 -1.89
C ASP A 229 14.76 12.12 -1.97
N GLN A 230 15.89 12.32 -1.31
CA GLN A 230 16.96 11.31 -1.29
C GLN A 230 16.48 9.97 -0.72
N LYS A 231 15.58 9.98 0.30
CA LYS A 231 15.02 8.73 0.87
C LYS A 231 14.21 7.96 -0.18
N CYS A 232 13.43 8.66 -1.01
CA CYS A 232 12.69 8.04 -2.11
C CYS A 232 13.63 7.46 -3.16
N ALA A 233 14.68 8.20 -3.54
CA ALA A 233 15.68 7.77 -4.50
C ALA A 233 16.42 6.51 -4.03
N ASP A 234 16.89 6.53 -2.77
CA ASP A 234 17.59 5.40 -2.15
C ASP A 234 16.70 4.16 -2.07
N TYR A 235 15.43 4.33 -1.66
CA TYR A 235 14.45 3.24 -1.55
C TYR A 235 14.15 2.60 -2.91
N CYS A 236 14.00 3.43 -3.95
CA CYS A 236 13.69 2.97 -5.31
C CYS A 236 14.93 2.55 -6.12
N GLY A 237 16.14 2.74 -5.59
CA GLY A 237 17.39 2.43 -6.28
C GLY A 237 17.60 3.26 -7.55
N VAL A 238 17.25 4.56 -7.51
CA VAL A 238 17.41 5.51 -8.62
C VAL A 238 18.26 6.70 -8.19
N ASP A 239 18.88 7.38 -9.15
CA ASP A 239 19.61 8.60 -8.85
C ASP A 239 18.65 9.76 -8.53
N TYR A 240 18.91 10.49 -7.46
CA TYR A 240 18.05 11.61 -7.04
C TYR A 240 17.92 12.68 -8.11
N GLU A 241 19.00 12.99 -8.84
CA GLU A 241 19.00 13.99 -9.91
C GLU A 241 17.97 13.68 -11.01
N ASP A 242 17.72 12.40 -11.29
CA ASP A 242 16.76 11.97 -12.29
C ASP A 242 15.29 12.18 -11.83
N VAL A 243 15.07 12.28 -10.54
CA VAL A 243 13.72 12.35 -9.93
C VAL A 243 13.47 13.65 -9.15
N ALA A 244 14.46 14.55 -9.05
CA ALA A 244 14.36 15.82 -8.33
C ALA A 244 13.25 16.76 -8.83
N TRP A 245 12.75 16.53 -10.05
CA TRP A 245 11.61 17.25 -10.64
C TRP A 245 10.25 16.83 -10.04
N VAL A 246 10.18 15.67 -9.36
CA VAL A 246 8.95 15.10 -8.77
C VAL A 246 8.61 15.85 -7.49
N LYS A 247 8.20 17.09 -7.65
CA LYS A 247 7.74 18.01 -6.60
C LYS A 247 6.82 19.05 -7.21
N ALA A 248 5.90 19.60 -6.41
CA ALA A 248 5.07 20.72 -6.84
C ALA A 248 5.92 21.97 -7.10
N ASP A 249 5.43 22.84 -7.95
CA ASP A 249 6.01 24.16 -8.14
C ASP A 249 5.72 25.06 -6.94
N GLU A 250 6.56 26.06 -6.68
CA GLU A 250 6.40 26.95 -5.51
C GLU A 250 5.09 27.77 -5.57
N ASP A 251 4.66 28.12 -6.76
CA ASP A 251 3.43 28.86 -7.05
C ASP A 251 2.25 27.94 -7.47
N ALA A 252 2.32 26.63 -7.13
CA ALA A 252 1.23 25.70 -7.41
C ALA A 252 -0.07 26.10 -6.69
N GLU A 253 -1.17 26.02 -7.39
CA GLU A 253 -2.50 26.33 -6.84
C GLU A 253 -3.19 25.06 -6.30
N TYR A 254 -3.67 25.14 -5.07
CA TYR A 254 -4.39 24.06 -4.40
C TYR A 254 -5.85 24.47 -4.15
N GLU A 255 -6.77 23.53 -4.32
CA GLU A 255 -8.19 23.75 -3.99
C GLU A 255 -8.39 24.08 -2.50
N ARG A 256 -7.56 23.43 -1.65
CA ARG A 256 -7.57 23.62 -0.20
C ARG A 256 -6.18 23.41 0.37
N VAL A 257 -5.85 24.16 1.42
CA VAL A 257 -4.65 23.97 2.21
C VAL A 257 -5.06 23.70 3.65
N LEU A 258 -4.60 22.58 4.20
CA LEU A 258 -4.70 22.26 5.63
C LEU A 258 -3.31 22.35 6.26
N THR A 259 -3.22 23.07 7.36
CA THR A 259 -1.95 23.29 8.08
C THR A 259 -2.07 22.78 9.50
N TYR A 260 -1.09 21.98 9.91
CA TYR A 260 -0.99 21.43 11.26
C TYR A 260 0.37 21.77 11.86
N LYS A 261 0.39 21.97 13.17
CA LYS A 261 1.62 21.96 13.96
C LYS A 261 1.79 20.55 14.50
N ALA A 262 2.94 19.97 14.27
CA ALA A 262 3.20 18.59 14.71
C ALA A 262 3.07 18.43 16.23
N GLU A 263 3.44 19.45 16.99
CA GLU A 263 3.38 19.48 18.46
C GLU A 263 1.94 19.42 18.99
N ASP A 264 0.93 19.81 18.19
CA ASP A 264 -0.48 19.79 18.57
C ASP A 264 -1.15 18.43 18.29
N LEU A 265 -0.43 17.50 17.66
CA LEU A 265 -0.92 16.15 17.41
C LEU A 265 -0.79 15.27 18.64
N GLU A 266 -1.75 14.39 18.84
CA GLU A 266 -1.78 13.43 19.93
C GLU A 266 -2.12 12.03 19.39
N PRO A 267 -1.84 10.96 20.16
CA PRO A 267 -2.28 9.62 19.78
C PRO A 267 -3.79 9.54 19.64
N VAL A 268 -4.26 9.06 18.49
CA VAL A 268 -5.70 8.98 18.17
C VAL A 268 -6.08 7.57 17.73
N LEU A 269 -7.37 7.28 17.79
CA LEU A 269 -7.97 6.04 17.32
C LEU A 269 -9.17 6.34 16.44
N SER A 270 -9.32 5.56 15.37
CA SER A 270 -10.57 5.48 14.64
C SER A 270 -11.49 4.47 15.33
N CYS A 271 -12.69 4.90 15.65
CA CYS A 271 -13.69 4.08 16.34
C CYS A 271 -14.80 3.63 15.39
N PRO A 272 -15.32 2.40 15.52
CA PRO A 272 -16.43 1.96 14.70
C PRO A 272 -17.61 2.96 14.72
N PRO A 273 -18.45 3.02 13.69
CA PRO A 273 -18.38 2.15 12.49
C PRO A 273 -17.58 2.73 11.31
N TYR A 274 -17.05 3.95 11.40
CA TYR A 274 -16.43 4.65 10.29
C TYR A 274 -14.97 5.03 10.60
N VAL A 275 -14.12 5.04 9.57
CA VAL A 275 -12.67 5.35 9.73
C VAL A 275 -12.44 6.80 10.13
N ASP A 276 -13.29 7.73 9.70
CA ASP A 276 -13.26 9.15 10.05
C ASP A 276 -13.84 9.49 11.44
N ASN A 277 -14.35 8.47 12.17
CA ASN A 277 -14.79 8.61 13.56
C ASN A 277 -13.56 8.57 14.49
N VAL A 278 -12.76 9.61 14.45
CA VAL A 278 -11.47 9.70 15.11
C VAL A 278 -11.60 10.37 16.48
N HIS A 279 -11.02 9.72 17.50
CA HIS A 279 -11.03 10.18 18.88
C HIS A 279 -9.63 10.17 19.50
N PRO A 280 -9.31 11.11 20.38
CA PRO A 280 -8.12 11.04 21.23
C PRO A 280 -8.08 9.73 22.02
N LEU A 281 -6.87 9.17 22.19
CA LEU A 281 -6.69 7.93 22.97
C LEU A 281 -7.25 8.06 24.40
N SER A 282 -7.19 9.26 24.98
CA SER A 282 -7.70 9.55 26.31
C SER A 282 -9.20 9.29 26.47
N GLU A 283 -9.99 9.50 25.42
CA GLU A 283 -11.46 9.32 25.42
C GLU A 283 -11.88 7.86 25.33
N VAL A 284 -11.05 7.01 24.71
CA VAL A 284 -11.35 5.57 24.50
C VAL A 284 -10.61 4.67 25.48
N LYS A 285 -9.94 5.25 26.47
CA LYS A 285 -9.18 4.51 27.48
C LYS A 285 -10.09 3.63 28.33
N GLY A 286 -9.67 2.38 28.57
CA GLY A 286 -10.37 1.41 29.41
C GLY A 286 -11.33 0.50 28.65
N VAL A 287 -11.44 0.62 27.33
CA VAL A 287 -12.17 -0.34 26.51
C VAL A 287 -11.45 -1.69 26.56
N ARG A 288 -12.21 -2.77 26.82
CA ARG A 288 -11.67 -4.13 26.81
C ARG A 288 -11.35 -4.56 25.39
N LEU A 289 -10.16 -5.12 25.20
CA LEU A 289 -9.72 -5.72 23.93
C LEU A 289 -9.69 -7.24 24.07
N ASP A 290 -10.26 -7.96 23.11
CA ASP A 290 -10.20 -9.41 23.04
C ASP A 290 -9.20 -9.88 21.96
N GLN A 291 -8.97 -9.06 20.94
CA GLN A 291 -7.98 -9.30 19.89
C GLN A 291 -7.26 -8.03 19.49
N VAL A 292 -5.96 -8.15 19.21
CA VAL A 292 -5.10 -7.12 18.61
C VAL A 292 -4.47 -7.69 17.36
N PHE A 293 -4.53 -6.94 16.28
CA PHE A 293 -3.87 -7.27 15.02
C PHE A 293 -2.86 -6.15 14.67
N ILE A 294 -1.61 -6.53 14.42
CA ILE A 294 -0.52 -5.64 14.00
C ILE A 294 -0.07 -6.13 12.63
N GLY A 295 -0.30 -5.33 11.59
CA GLY A 295 -0.03 -5.75 10.23
C GLY A 295 -0.87 -4.99 9.21
N SER A 296 -1.29 -5.67 8.16
CA SER A 296 -2.02 -5.17 6.99
C SER A 296 -1.15 -4.37 6.00
N CYS A 297 -1.77 -3.94 4.90
CA CYS A 297 -1.11 -3.07 3.93
C CYS A 297 -0.77 -1.67 4.50
N THR A 298 -1.40 -1.31 5.62
CA THR A 298 -1.17 -0.01 6.28
C THR A 298 0.05 -0.03 7.19
N ASN A 299 0.15 -1.03 8.09
CA ASN A 299 1.15 -1.04 9.19
C ASN A 299 1.75 -2.44 9.45
N GLY A 300 2.32 -3.04 8.42
CA GLY A 300 3.06 -4.32 8.52
C GLY A 300 4.54 -4.19 8.17
N ARG A 301 5.07 -2.96 8.10
CA ARG A 301 6.45 -2.67 7.70
C ARG A 301 7.41 -2.76 8.87
N LEU A 302 8.70 -2.74 8.58
CA LEU A 302 9.73 -2.94 9.61
C LEU A 302 9.67 -1.88 10.72
N GLU A 303 9.44 -0.62 10.37
CA GLU A 303 9.28 0.47 11.34
C GLU A 303 8.09 0.22 12.26
N ASP A 304 6.94 -0.21 11.74
CA ASP A 304 5.75 -0.53 12.52
C ASP A 304 6.02 -1.66 13.51
N LEU A 305 6.70 -2.71 13.05
CA LEU A 305 7.05 -3.87 13.89
C LEU A 305 8.03 -3.48 15.00
N LYS A 306 9.00 -2.59 14.72
CA LYS A 306 9.93 -2.04 15.72
C LYS A 306 9.20 -1.21 16.79
N ILE A 307 8.27 -0.36 16.36
CA ILE A 307 7.43 0.43 17.28
C ILE A 307 6.64 -0.50 18.19
N ALA A 308 5.94 -1.48 17.61
CA ALA A 308 5.15 -2.45 18.37
C ALA A 308 6.02 -3.25 19.36
N ALA A 309 7.19 -3.73 18.90
CA ALA A 309 8.13 -4.47 19.74
C ALA A 309 8.62 -3.62 20.93
N ASN A 310 8.93 -2.34 20.70
CA ASN A 310 9.35 -1.43 21.76
C ASN A 310 8.24 -1.19 22.80
N VAL A 311 6.98 -1.05 22.36
CA VAL A 311 5.82 -0.92 23.26
C VAL A 311 5.62 -2.18 24.11
N MET A 312 5.81 -3.36 23.52
CA MET A 312 5.59 -4.65 24.18
C MET A 312 6.79 -5.15 25.00
N LYS A 313 7.98 -4.62 24.77
CA LYS A 313 9.22 -5.07 25.40
C LYS A 313 9.11 -5.13 26.93
N GLY A 314 9.41 -6.30 27.51
CA GLY A 314 9.34 -6.55 28.95
C GLY A 314 7.93 -6.61 29.55
N LYS A 315 6.90 -6.60 28.71
CA LYS A 315 5.49 -6.71 29.14
C LYS A 315 4.92 -8.07 28.72
N LYS A 316 3.85 -8.47 29.38
CA LYS A 316 3.12 -9.70 29.07
C LYS A 316 1.71 -9.34 28.57
N ILE A 317 1.33 -9.92 27.42
CA ILE A 317 -0.03 -9.77 26.90
C ILE A 317 -1.02 -10.45 27.86
N SER A 318 -2.15 -9.78 28.12
CA SER A 318 -3.23 -10.35 28.93
C SER A 318 -3.71 -11.69 28.38
N SER A 319 -3.95 -12.67 29.25
CA SER A 319 -4.28 -14.05 28.86
C SER A 319 -5.58 -14.18 28.04
N HIS A 320 -6.46 -13.18 28.08
CA HIS A 320 -7.69 -13.15 27.29
C HIS A 320 -7.54 -12.44 25.94
N VAL A 321 -6.38 -11.82 25.66
CA VAL A 321 -6.15 -11.10 24.41
C VAL A 321 -5.37 -11.99 23.44
N LYS A 322 -5.93 -12.18 22.24
CA LYS A 322 -5.22 -12.77 21.11
C LYS A 322 -4.47 -11.66 20.36
N CYS A 323 -3.15 -11.72 20.34
CA CYS A 323 -2.32 -10.79 19.57
C CYS A 323 -1.79 -11.51 18.33
N ILE A 324 -2.04 -10.94 17.16
CA ILE A 324 -1.57 -11.45 15.86
C ILE A 324 -0.68 -10.36 15.27
N VAL A 325 0.50 -10.75 14.82
CA VAL A 325 1.46 -9.87 14.13
C VAL A 325 1.77 -10.48 12.76
N THR A 326 1.55 -9.71 11.71
CA THR A 326 1.80 -10.16 10.34
C THR A 326 2.68 -9.15 9.61
N PRO A 327 3.94 -9.50 9.31
CA PRO A 327 4.80 -8.69 8.46
C PRO A 327 4.22 -8.54 7.04
N ALA A 328 4.48 -7.38 6.39
CA ALA A 328 3.91 -7.08 5.10
C ALA A 328 4.58 -7.83 3.93
N SER A 329 5.80 -8.35 4.12
CA SER A 329 6.49 -9.20 3.15
C SER A 329 7.43 -10.19 3.83
N ASN A 330 7.88 -11.17 3.06
CA ASN A 330 8.86 -12.15 3.54
C ASN A 330 10.20 -11.49 3.89
N SER A 331 10.65 -10.50 3.13
CA SER A 331 11.89 -9.76 3.41
C SER A 331 11.78 -9.00 4.73
N ILE A 332 10.65 -8.34 4.98
CA ILE A 332 10.38 -7.66 6.26
C ILE A 332 10.35 -8.67 7.42
N MET A 333 9.72 -9.84 7.21
CA MET A 333 9.70 -10.91 8.20
C MET A 333 11.12 -11.38 8.55
N GLU A 334 11.94 -11.63 7.54
CA GLU A 334 13.32 -12.06 7.73
C GLU A 334 14.15 -11.01 8.46
N GLU A 335 13.98 -9.74 8.12
CA GLU A 335 14.70 -8.63 8.75
C GLU A 335 14.25 -8.43 10.19
N ALA A 336 12.95 -8.44 10.45
CA ALA A 336 12.40 -8.37 11.80
C ALA A 336 12.87 -9.54 12.67
N MET A 337 12.97 -10.76 12.11
CA MET A 337 13.48 -11.94 12.83
C MET A 337 14.96 -11.81 13.18
N LYS A 338 15.78 -11.17 12.35
CA LYS A 338 17.21 -10.92 12.66
C LYS A 338 17.37 -9.91 13.82
N GLU A 339 16.51 -8.89 13.88
CA GLU A 339 16.56 -7.88 14.92
C GLU A 339 15.93 -8.33 16.25
N VAL A 340 14.84 -9.10 16.17
CA VAL A 340 14.14 -9.64 17.33
C VAL A 340 14.82 -10.96 17.72
N GLN A 341 15.77 -10.92 18.65
CA GLN A 341 16.41 -12.12 19.23
C GLN A 341 15.45 -12.99 20.08
N MET A 342 14.13 -12.83 19.89
CA MET A 342 13.10 -13.60 20.57
C MET A 342 12.57 -14.71 19.66
N VAL A 343 12.25 -15.86 20.27
CA VAL A 343 11.64 -16.99 19.58
C VAL A 343 10.31 -16.57 19.00
N VAL A 344 10.22 -16.53 17.65
CA VAL A 344 8.93 -16.38 16.95
C VAL A 344 8.29 -17.75 16.99
N GLU A 345 7.46 -18.00 18.01
CA GLU A 345 6.96 -19.35 18.34
C GLU A 345 6.27 -20.03 17.15
N GLY A 346 5.49 -19.30 16.33
CA GLY A 346 4.79 -19.87 15.18
C GLY A 346 5.73 -20.46 14.12
N VAL A 347 6.82 -19.77 13.78
CA VAL A 347 7.75 -20.17 12.71
C VAL A 347 8.58 -21.39 13.14
N TYR A 348 9.16 -21.34 14.35
CA TYR A 348 9.96 -22.46 14.86
C TYR A 348 9.10 -23.65 15.29
N SER A 349 7.88 -23.40 15.78
CA SER A 349 6.93 -24.46 16.12
C SER A 349 6.49 -25.27 14.91
N ALA A 350 6.37 -24.64 13.72
CA ALA A 350 6.06 -25.37 12.48
C ALA A 350 7.15 -26.39 12.13
N LYS A 351 8.44 -26.00 12.23
CA LYS A 351 9.57 -26.95 12.04
C LYS A 351 9.58 -28.06 13.09
N ALA A 352 9.40 -27.71 14.36
CA ALA A 352 9.36 -28.66 15.45
C ALA A 352 8.18 -29.64 15.30
N ALA A 353 6.99 -29.15 14.98
CA ALA A 353 5.82 -29.96 14.75
C ALA A 353 6.00 -30.93 13.57
N ARG A 354 6.58 -30.47 12.44
CA ARG A 354 6.94 -31.34 11.30
C ARG A 354 7.92 -32.43 11.70
N SER A 355 8.93 -32.10 12.47
CA SER A 355 9.93 -33.07 12.96
C SER A 355 9.31 -34.11 13.88
N LEU A 356 8.39 -33.66 14.77
CA LEU A 356 7.66 -34.57 15.66
C LEU A 356 6.68 -35.45 14.88
N ALA A 357 5.95 -34.89 13.91
CA ALA A 357 5.05 -35.63 13.04
C ALA A 357 5.79 -36.77 12.31
N LYS A 358 6.93 -36.47 11.72
CA LYS A 358 7.80 -37.48 11.09
C LYS A 358 8.32 -38.53 12.10
N LYS A 359 8.78 -38.09 13.27
CA LYS A 359 9.29 -39.01 14.32
C LYS A 359 8.22 -39.99 14.84
N TYR A 360 7.01 -39.54 14.99
CA TYR A 360 5.89 -40.34 15.53
C TYR A 360 4.96 -40.91 14.46
N ASN A 361 5.28 -40.69 13.17
CA ASN A 361 4.49 -41.13 12.03
C ASN A 361 3.03 -40.66 12.08
N VAL A 362 2.82 -39.39 12.46
CA VAL A 362 1.50 -38.74 12.53
C VAL A 362 1.35 -37.83 11.29
N SER A 363 0.23 -37.99 10.57
CA SER A 363 -0.09 -37.10 9.46
C SER A 363 -0.55 -35.73 9.97
N MET A 364 0.14 -34.66 9.59
CA MET A 364 -0.18 -33.28 9.94
C MET A 364 -0.14 -32.40 8.67
N PRO A 365 -1.09 -32.53 7.73
CA PRO A 365 -1.04 -31.87 6.43
C PRO A 365 -0.93 -30.35 6.54
N ILE A 366 -1.63 -29.69 7.44
CA ILE A 366 -1.53 -28.24 7.67
C ILE A 366 -0.12 -27.83 8.08
N VAL A 367 0.54 -28.63 8.95
CA VAL A 367 1.93 -28.36 9.38
C VAL A 367 2.90 -28.54 8.22
N GLU A 368 2.66 -29.53 7.35
CA GLU A 368 3.47 -29.76 6.15
C GLU A 368 3.37 -28.58 5.17
N GLU A 369 2.15 -28.13 4.86
CA GLU A 369 1.90 -26.96 4.01
C GLU A 369 2.52 -25.68 4.58
N VAL A 370 2.34 -25.44 5.89
CA VAL A 370 2.96 -24.28 6.56
C VAL A 370 4.49 -24.32 6.45
N ASN A 371 5.11 -25.51 6.57
CA ASN A 371 6.55 -25.65 6.40
C ASN A 371 7.01 -25.41 4.95
N GLN A 372 6.24 -25.82 3.95
CA GLN A 372 6.54 -25.52 2.54
C GLN A 372 6.51 -24.00 2.29
N VAL A 373 5.47 -23.33 2.77
CA VAL A 373 5.33 -21.88 2.61
C VAL A 373 6.44 -21.09 3.31
N LEU A 374 6.89 -21.56 4.50
CA LEU A 374 7.85 -20.79 5.31
C LEU A 374 9.32 -21.12 5.01
N PHE A 375 9.63 -22.30 4.44
CA PHE A 375 11.00 -22.80 4.41
C PHE A 375 11.42 -23.50 3.10
N GLU A 376 10.52 -23.73 2.17
CA GLU A 376 10.75 -24.34 0.86
C GLU A 376 10.22 -23.45 -0.27
#